data_c6a6f3b2e191a0419ae2367e4e15fa4d
#
_entry.id   c6a6f3b2e191a0419ae2367e4e15fa4d
#
_cell.length_a   1.000
_cell.length_b   1.000
_cell.length_c   1.000
_cell.angle_alpha   90.00
_cell.angle_beta   90.00
_cell.angle_gamma   90.00
#
_symmetry.space_group_name_H-M   'P 1'
#
loop_
_entity.id
_entity.type
_entity.pdbx_description
1 polymer ?
#
loop_
_entity_poly.entity_id
_entity_poly.type
_entity_poly.pdbx_seq_one_letter_code
_entity_poly.pdbx_strand_id
1 'polypeptide(L)'
;VPSGPPLPVRIGRITLSNGNIDFTDLFVRPNYSANLTGMTGAISALAPDTAGDVELRGRVDNAGSVEITGKINPLAASLALDLTARARDIDLPRTSPYSVKYLGYGIEKGKLSANLKYKIEGRKLQSENSIVLDQLTFGEKIDSATATKLPVLFAVALLKDRNGVIDVN
;
A
#
# COMPACT_ATOMS: atom_id res chain seq x y z
N VAL A 1 25.86 -6.77 6.66
CA VAL A 1 25.12 -8.05 6.46
C VAL A 1 26.07 -9.03 5.81
N PRO A 2 26.34 -10.22 6.42
CA PRO A 2 27.25 -11.19 5.84
C PRO A 2 26.74 -11.64 4.48
N SER A 3 27.53 -11.41 3.44
CA SER A 3 27.32 -11.96 2.12
C SER A 3 27.81 -13.43 2.11
N GLY A 4 27.03 -14.30 2.74
CA GLY A 4 27.25 -15.74 2.62
C GLY A 4 26.80 -16.25 1.24
N PRO A 5 27.21 -17.46 0.83
CA PRO A 5 26.67 -18.09 -0.36
C PRO A 5 25.14 -18.19 -0.24
N PRO A 6 24.39 -18.07 -1.35
CA PRO A 6 22.95 -18.15 -1.33
C PRO A 6 22.52 -19.50 -0.75
N LEU A 7 21.48 -19.47 0.11
CA LEU A 7 20.93 -20.69 0.69
C LEU A 7 20.50 -21.64 -0.45
N PRO A 8 20.87 -22.92 -0.40
CA PRO A 8 20.53 -23.91 -1.44
C PRO A 8 19.05 -24.35 -1.32
N VAL A 9 18.16 -23.38 -1.12
CA VAL A 9 16.72 -23.61 -0.95
C VAL A 9 16.03 -23.42 -2.30
N ARG A 10 15.18 -24.37 -2.66
CA ARG A 10 14.30 -24.31 -3.83
C ARG A 10 12.86 -24.52 -3.36
N ILE A 11 11.97 -23.64 -3.76
CA ILE A 11 10.55 -23.72 -3.45
C ILE A 11 9.80 -23.92 -4.77
N GLY A 12 9.02 -24.99 -4.89
CA GLY A 12 8.32 -25.29 -6.14
C GLY A 12 7.17 -24.33 -6.41
N ARG A 13 6.37 -24.06 -5.41
CA ARG A 13 5.24 -23.13 -5.47
C ARG A 13 4.75 -22.78 -4.07
N ILE A 14 4.32 -21.55 -3.90
CA ILE A 14 3.58 -21.11 -2.71
C ILE A 14 2.16 -20.79 -3.16
N THR A 15 1.17 -21.41 -2.53
CA THR A 15 -0.25 -21.12 -2.78
C THR A 15 -0.86 -20.54 -1.52
N LEU A 16 -1.55 -19.44 -1.66
CA LEU A 16 -2.34 -18.81 -0.60
C LEU A 16 -3.83 -18.98 -0.94
N SER A 17 -4.61 -19.45 0.02
CA SER A 17 -6.04 -19.63 -0.13
C SER A 17 -6.75 -19.08 1.08
N ASN A 18 -7.59 -18.08 0.86
CA ASN A 18 -8.39 -17.40 1.89
C ASN A 18 -7.55 -16.92 3.11
N GLY A 19 -6.36 -16.39 2.83
CA GLY A 19 -5.48 -15.84 3.87
C GLY A 19 -6.02 -14.52 4.43
N ASN A 20 -5.73 -14.27 5.72
CA ASN A 20 -5.99 -13.00 6.36
C ASN A 20 -4.68 -12.45 6.93
N ILE A 21 -4.47 -11.14 6.75
CA ILE A 21 -3.32 -10.43 7.26
C ILE A 21 -3.82 -9.21 8.02
N ASP A 22 -3.53 -9.14 9.31
CA ASP A 22 -3.85 -8.00 10.15
C ASP A 22 -2.60 -7.11 10.26
N PHE A 23 -2.77 -5.85 9.87
CA PHE A 23 -1.73 -4.84 9.99
C PHE A 23 -2.16 -3.78 11.00
N THR A 24 -1.26 -3.41 11.90
CA THR A 24 -1.47 -2.29 12.83
C THR A 24 -0.23 -1.39 12.87
N ASP A 25 -0.43 -0.11 12.57
CA ASP A 25 0.57 0.92 12.75
C ASP A 25 0.39 1.61 14.11
N LEU A 26 1.38 1.44 14.99
CA LEU A 26 1.42 2.03 16.33
C LEU A 26 2.07 3.42 16.34
N PHE A 27 2.60 3.87 15.23
CA PHE A 27 3.27 5.17 15.11
C PHE A 27 2.30 6.35 15.08
N VAL A 28 1.07 6.13 14.60
CA VAL A 28 0.00 7.13 14.61
C VAL A 28 -0.92 6.94 15.81
N ARG A 29 -1.58 8.00 16.25
CA ARG A 29 -2.54 7.97 17.34
C ARG A 29 -3.85 8.66 16.91
N PRO A 30 -5.03 8.01 17.07
CA PRO A 30 -5.21 6.60 17.43
C PRO A 30 -4.50 5.67 16.43
N ASN A 31 -4.23 4.43 16.84
CA ASN A 31 -3.54 3.48 15.96
C ASN A 31 -4.34 3.24 14.68
N TYR A 32 -3.62 3.14 13.55
CA TYR A 32 -4.23 2.71 12.30
C TYR A 32 -4.19 1.18 12.21
N SER A 33 -5.29 0.58 11.82
CA SER A 33 -5.35 -0.86 11.54
C SER A 33 -6.05 -1.11 10.22
N ALA A 34 -5.56 -2.07 9.45
CA ALA A 34 -6.16 -2.55 8.22
C ALA A 34 -6.06 -4.08 8.15
N ASN A 35 -7.09 -4.71 7.63
CA ASN A 35 -7.16 -6.15 7.46
C ASN A 35 -7.18 -6.47 5.96
N LEU A 36 -6.18 -7.26 5.50
CA LEU A 36 -6.25 -7.88 4.18
C LEU A 36 -6.96 -9.21 4.34
N THR A 37 -8.10 -9.37 3.70
CA THR A 37 -8.98 -10.54 3.86
C THR A 37 -9.19 -11.27 2.54
N GLY A 38 -9.46 -12.58 2.63
CA GLY A 38 -9.73 -13.41 1.48
C GLY A 38 -8.55 -13.46 0.49
N MET A 39 -7.34 -13.27 0.97
CA MET A 39 -6.13 -13.27 0.13
C MET A 39 -5.95 -14.64 -0.53
N THR A 40 -5.93 -14.64 -1.84
CA THR A 40 -5.84 -15.84 -2.67
C THR A 40 -4.86 -15.60 -3.81
N GLY A 41 -4.15 -16.65 -4.21
CA GLY A 41 -3.23 -16.59 -5.33
C GLY A 41 -2.01 -17.48 -5.16
N ALA A 42 -0.95 -17.16 -5.86
CA ALA A 42 0.27 -17.98 -5.83
C ALA A 42 1.52 -17.16 -6.12
N ILE A 43 2.64 -17.72 -5.66
CA ILE A 43 3.98 -17.38 -6.13
C ILE A 43 4.55 -18.64 -6.77
N SER A 44 5.05 -18.52 -8.00
CA SER A 44 5.64 -19.64 -8.73
C SER A 44 6.98 -20.07 -8.12
N ALA A 45 7.68 -20.99 -8.77
CA ALA A 45 8.94 -21.52 -8.27
C ALA A 45 9.97 -20.43 -7.93
N LEU A 46 10.62 -20.60 -6.79
CA LEU A 46 11.68 -19.73 -6.27
C LEU A 46 12.97 -20.50 -6.06
N ALA A 47 14.07 -19.94 -6.52
CA ALA A 47 15.42 -20.45 -6.25
C ALA A 47 16.40 -19.25 -6.21
N PRO A 48 17.65 -19.44 -5.77
CA PRO A 48 18.65 -18.37 -5.80
C PRO A 48 18.85 -17.74 -7.18
N ASP A 49 18.65 -18.50 -8.23
CA ASP A 49 18.78 -18.14 -9.64
C ASP A 49 17.43 -17.97 -10.37
N THR A 50 16.31 -18.11 -9.66
CA THR A 50 14.97 -18.12 -10.26
C THR A 50 14.04 -17.19 -9.49
N ALA A 51 13.54 -16.16 -10.17
CA ALA A 51 12.48 -15.30 -9.65
C ALA A 51 11.12 -15.96 -9.85
N GLY A 52 10.28 -15.92 -8.82
CA GLY A 52 8.90 -16.39 -8.90
C GLY A 52 7.95 -15.30 -9.38
N ASP A 53 6.99 -15.69 -10.21
CA ASP A 53 5.85 -14.85 -10.57
C ASP A 53 4.88 -14.78 -9.41
N VAL A 54 4.44 -13.56 -9.08
CA VAL A 54 3.49 -13.27 -8.00
C VAL A 54 2.15 -12.91 -8.61
N GLU A 55 1.10 -13.57 -8.19
CA GLU A 55 -0.29 -13.23 -8.46
C GLU A 55 -1.09 -13.40 -7.18
N LEU A 56 -1.38 -12.30 -6.49
CA LEU A 56 -2.17 -12.29 -5.26
C LEU A 56 -3.31 -11.29 -5.40
N ARG A 57 -4.47 -11.64 -4.87
CA ARG A 57 -5.64 -10.76 -4.81
C ARG A 57 -6.40 -10.98 -3.53
N GLY A 58 -7.08 -9.94 -3.08
CA GLY A 58 -7.90 -9.99 -1.88
C GLY A 58 -8.64 -8.69 -1.68
N ARG A 59 -9.02 -8.42 -0.44
CA ARG A 59 -9.77 -7.22 -0.07
C ARG A 59 -9.12 -6.53 1.12
N VAL A 60 -9.28 -5.22 1.18
CA VAL A 60 -8.89 -4.42 2.34
C VAL A 60 -10.16 -4.13 3.12
N ASP A 61 -10.18 -4.51 4.40
CA ASP A 61 -11.29 -4.27 5.34
C ASP A 61 -12.66 -4.75 4.82
N ASN A 62 -12.69 -5.82 4.04
CA ASN A 62 -13.87 -6.39 3.38
C ASN A 62 -14.57 -5.45 2.37
N ALA A 63 -13.99 -4.31 2.04
CA ALA A 63 -14.56 -3.31 1.14
C ALA A 63 -13.74 -3.16 -0.14
N GLY A 64 -12.59 -2.50 -0.07
CA GLY A 64 -11.75 -2.27 -1.23
C GLY A 64 -11.08 -3.55 -1.75
N SER A 65 -10.67 -3.55 -3.01
CA SER A 65 -9.90 -4.65 -3.60
C SER A 65 -8.41 -4.37 -3.59
N VAL A 66 -7.61 -5.42 -3.48
CA VAL A 66 -6.16 -5.37 -3.66
C VAL A 66 -5.70 -6.48 -4.60
N GLU A 67 -4.79 -6.14 -5.50
CA GLU A 67 -4.13 -7.06 -6.41
C GLU A 67 -2.62 -6.79 -6.39
N ILE A 68 -1.81 -7.82 -6.29
CA ILE A 68 -0.35 -7.74 -6.33
C ILE A 68 0.14 -8.70 -7.40
N THR A 69 0.85 -8.16 -8.39
CA THR A 69 1.40 -8.93 -9.51
C THR A 69 2.85 -8.56 -9.75
N GLY A 70 3.60 -9.45 -10.37
CA GLY A 70 4.98 -9.20 -10.77
C GLY A 70 5.92 -10.35 -10.48
N LYS A 71 7.16 -10.02 -10.12
CA LYS A 71 8.22 -11.01 -9.86
C LYS A 71 8.96 -10.70 -8.56
N ILE A 72 9.38 -11.77 -7.87
CA ILE A 72 10.19 -11.63 -6.65
C ILE A 72 11.25 -12.72 -6.61
N ASN A 73 12.47 -12.37 -6.18
CA ASN A 73 13.49 -13.34 -5.81
C ASN A 73 14.10 -13.00 -4.44
N PRO A 74 13.48 -13.48 -3.34
CA PRO A 74 13.99 -13.28 -1.99
C PRO A 74 15.19 -14.17 -1.65
N LEU A 75 15.47 -15.21 -2.47
CA LEU A 75 16.54 -16.18 -2.27
C LEU A 75 17.82 -15.80 -3.02
N ALA A 76 17.79 -14.79 -3.87
CA ALA A 76 18.96 -14.29 -4.57
C ALA A 76 19.97 -13.67 -3.58
N ALA A 77 21.24 -13.59 -3.98
CA ALA A 77 22.31 -12.99 -3.19
C ALA A 77 22.01 -11.53 -2.80
N SER A 78 21.23 -10.82 -3.61
CA SER A 78 20.60 -9.55 -3.25
C SER A 78 19.12 -9.61 -3.61
N LEU A 79 18.25 -9.09 -2.73
CA LEU A 79 16.82 -9.04 -2.99
C LEU A 79 16.56 -8.41 -4.36
N ALA A 80 15.80 -9.11 -5.18
CA ALA A 80 15.29 -8.61 -6.45
C ALA A 80 13.76 -8.72 -6.45
N LEU A 81 13.09 -7.64 -6.81
CA LEU A 81 11.65 -7.64 -7.03
C LEU A 81 11.26 -6.62 -8.10
N ASP A 82 10.17 -6.90 -8.77
CA ASP A 82 9.46 -6.00 -9.67
C ASP A 82 7.96 -6.27 -9.48
N LEU A 83 7.34 -5.49 -8.60
CA LEU A 83 5.97 -5.71 -8.16
C LEU A 83 5.10 -4.50 -8.49
N THR A 84 3.89 -4.79 -8.92
CA THR A 84 2.80 -3.81 -9.02
C THR A 84 1.72 -4.19 -8.02
N ALA A 85 1.38 -3.26 -7.13
CA ALA A 85 0.23 -3.37 -6.24
C ALA A 85 -0.85 -2.39 -6.68
N ARG A 86 -2.07 -2.89 -6.89
CA ARG A 86 -3.26 -2.09 -7.20
C ARG A 86 -4.25 -2.20 -6.07
N ALA A 87 -4.63 -1.06 -5.51
CA ALA A 87 -5.72 -0.97 -4.56
C ALA A 87 -6.85 -0.14 -5.17
N ARG A 88 -8.10 -0.52 -4.93
CA ARG A 88 -9.27 0.20 -5.44
C ARG A 88 -10.34 0.31 -4.37
N ASP A 89 -10.98 1.47 -4.34
CA ASP A 89 -12.15 1.75 -3.50
C ASP A 89 -11.91 1.55 -2.01
N ILE A 90 -10.69 1.85 -1.54
CA ILE A 90 -10.35 1.82 -0.12
C ILE A 90 -11.03 2.98 0.59
N ASP A 91 -11.70 2.71 1.70
CA ASP A 91 -12.38 3.72 2.51
C ASP A 91 -11.39 4.69 3.18
N LEU A 92 -11.40 5.95 2.75
CA LEU A 92 -10.53 7.00 3.30
C LEU A 92 -10.79 7.32 4.79
N PRO A 93 -12.03 7.32 5.32
CA PRO A 93 -12.26 7.57 6.74
C PRO A 93 -11.41 6.71 7.68
N ARG A 94 -11.07 5.49 7.30
CA ARG A 94 -10.19 4.61 8.09
C ARG A 94 -8.75 5.12 8.20
N THR A 95 -8.31 5.95 7.25
CA THR A 95 -6.97 6.55 7.27
C THR A 95 -6.91 7.84 8.10
N SER A 96 -8.00 8.23 8.76
CA SER A 96 -8.09 9.43 9.61
C SER A 96 -6.96 9.56 10.64
N PRO A 97 -6.41 8.48 11.25
CA PRO A 97 -5.26 8.63 12.14
C PRO A 97 -4.08 9.36 11.50
N TYR A 98 -3.81 9.11 10.22
CA TYR A 98 -2.75 9.82 9.49
C TYR A 98 -3.14 11.26 9.17
N SER A 99 -4.36 11.50 8.68
CA SER A 99 -4.79 12.85 8.33
C SER A 99 -4.91 13.75 9.57
N VAL A 100 -5.35 13.25 10.70
CA VAL A 100 -5.34 13.98 11.97
C VAL A 100 -3.92 14.32 12.37
N LYS A 101 -3.01 13.34 12.36
CA LYS A 101 -1.62 13.56 12.77
C LYS A 101 -0.91 14.61 11.92
N TYR A 102 -1.06 14.58 10.60
CA TYR A 102 -0.29 15.41 9.69
C TYR A 102 -1.02 16.64 9.17
N LEU A 103 -2.34 16.58 9.09
CA LEU A 103 -3.16 17.64 8.51
C LEU A 103 -4.06 18.35 9.54
N GLY A 104 -4.33 17.71 10.68
CA GLY A 104 -5.21 18.24 11.73
C GLY A 104 -6.70 18.10 11.40
N TYR A 105 -7.06 17.14 10.54
CA TYR A 105 -8.45 16.88 10.17
C TYR A 105 -8.70 15.38 10.08
N GLY A 106 -9.86 14.92 10.60
CA GLY A 106 -10.38 13.60 10.28
C GLY A 106 -10.94 13.56 8.86
N ILE A 107 -11.10 12.39 8.29
CA ILE A 107 -11.75 12.21 6.99
C ILE A 107 -13.16 11.65 7.22
N GLU A 108 -14.18 12.30 6.70
CA GLU A 108 -15.56 11.85 6.79
C GLU A 108 -15.96 10.95 5.62
N LYS A 109 -15.49 11.28 4.43
CA LYS A 109 -15.87 10.57 3.19
C LYS A 109 -14.72 10.53 2.22
N GLY A 110 -14.81 9.58 1.32
CA GLY A 110 -13.95 9.44 0.17
C GLY A 110 -13.43 8.03 -0.01
N LYS A 111 -12.97 7.78 -1.22
CA LYS A 111 -12.33 6.53 -1.63
C LYS A 111 -10.92 6.80 -2.12
N LEU A 112 -10.04 5.87 -1.85
CA LEU A 112 -8.67 5.88 -2.35
C LEU A 112 -8.49 4.72 -3.33
N SER A 113 -7.92 5.03 -4.49
CA SER A 113 -7.35 4.03 -5.38
C SER A 113 -5.87 4.33 -5.59
N ALA A 114 -5.05 3.30 -5.64
CA ALA A 114 -3.60 3.43 -5.81
C ALA A 114 -3.06 2.40 -6.79
N ASN A 115 -2.07 2.82 -7.57
CA ASN A 115 -1.24 1.95 -8.38
C ASN A 115 0.22 2.19 -7.99
N LEU A 116 0.81 1.21 -7.35
CA LEU A 116 2.14 1.31 -6.77
C LEU A 116 3.05 0.33 -7.49
N LYS A 117 4.14 0.82 -8.06
CA LYS A 117 5.17 -0.01 -8.67
C LYS A 117 6.46 0.12 -7.90
N TYR A 118 7.02 -1.02 -7.54
CA TYR A 118 8.29 -1.09 -6.83
C TYR A 118 9.23 -2.05 -7.53
N LYS A 119 10.40 -1.56 -7.90
CA LYS A 119 11.48 -2.39 -8.45
C LYS A 119 12.72 -2.27 -7.58
N ILE A 120 13.24 -3.41 -7.14
CA ILE A 120 14.54 -3.50 -6.47
C ILE A 120 15.46 -4.35 -7.33
N GLU A 121 16.56 -3.77 -7.76
CA GLU A 121 17.61 -4.42 -8.53
C GLU A 121 18.97 -3.85 -8.13
N GLY A 122 19.95 -4.69 -7.86
CA GLY A 122 21.29 -4.25 -7.49
C GLY A 122 21.32 -3.29 -6.28
N ARG A 123 20.46 -3.53 -5.27
CA ARG A 123 20.27 -2.70 -4.07
C ARG A 123 19.72 -1.28 -4.34
N LYS A 124 19.21 -1.02 -5.54
CA LYS A 124 18.55 0.24 -5.88
C LYS A 124 17.05 0.02 -5.88
N LEU A 125 16.34 0.91 -5.17
CA LEU A 125 14.88 0.98 -5.19
C LEU A 125 14.45 2.02 -6.21
N GLN A 126 13.55 1.64 -7.09
CA GLN A 126 12.77 2.53 -7.95
C GLN A 126 11.30 2.37 -7.58
N SER A 127 10.58 3.48 -7.49
CA SER A 127 9.14 3.46 -7.21
C SER A 127 8.40 4.46 -8.07
N GLU A 128 7.24 4.04 -8.56
CA GLU A 128 6.26 4.88 -9.23
C GLU A 128 4.93 4.70 -8.48
N ASN A 129 4.34 5.81 -8.06
CA ASN A 129 3.11 5.77 -7.29
C ASN A 129 2.09 6.71 -7.92
N SER A 130 0.92 6.20 -8.25
CA SER A 130 -0.24 6.98 -8.68
C SER A 130 -1.36 6.77 -7.67
N ILE A 131 -1.90 7.85 -7.14
CA ILE A 131 -2.94 7.83 -6.11
C ILE A 131 -4.10 8.69 -6.56
N VAL A 132 -5.29 8.13 -6.53
CA VAL A 132 -6.53 8.82 -6.82
C VAL A 132 -7.38 8.88 -5.56
N LEU A 133 -7.79 10.08 -5.17
CA LEU A 133 -8.72 10.33 -4.07
C LEU A 133 -10.04 10.83 -4.66
N ASP A 134 -11.08 10.02 -4.50
CA ASP A 134 -12.41 10.34 -4.98
C ASP A 134 -13.30 10.83 -3.82
N GLN A 135 -13.93 12.00 -3.99
CA GLN A 135 -14.84 12.63 -3.04
C GLN A 135 -14.26 12.84 -1.63
N LEU A 136 -12.94 13.07 -1.52
CA LEU A 136 -12.31 13.34 -0.22
C LEU A 136 -13.02 14.50 0.48
N THR A 137 -13.57 14.22 1.66
CA THR A 137 -14.22 15.22 2.51
C THR A 137 -13.64 15.14 3.91
N PHE A 138 -13.11 16.25 4.37
CA PHE A 138 -12.63 16.38 5.74
C PHE A 138 -13.78 16.72 6.69
N GLY A 139 -13.68 16.19 7.91
CA GLY A 139 -14.52 16.54 9.04
C GLY A 139 -13.98 17.76 9.80
N GLU A 140 -14.34 17.82 11.07
CA GLU A 140 -13.90 18.90 11.95
C GLU A 140 -12.38 18.91 12.15
N LYS A 141 -11.86 20.11 12.43
CA LYS A 141 -10.47 20.30 12.79
C LYS A 141 -10.19 19.67 14.15
N ILE A 142 -9.11 18.91 14.21
CA ILE A 142 -8.64 18.24 15.43
C ILE A 142 -7.24 18.75 15.75
N ASP A 143 -7.03 19.18 16.99
CA ASP A 143 -5.74 19.67 17.43
C ASP A 143 -4.71 18.54 17.40
N SER A 144 -3.63 18.79 16.67
CA SER A 144 -2.48 17.88 16.58
C SER A 144 -1.19 18.67 16.55
N ALA A 145 -0.29 18.36 17.47
CA ALA A 145 1.00 19.06 17.61
C ALA A 145 1.89 18.91 16.36
N THR A 146 1.66 17.90 15.55
CA THR A 146 2.44 17.61 14.33
C THR A 146 1.74 18.01 13.05
N ALA A 147 0.51 18.54 13.14
CA ALA A 147 -0.24 18.95 11.97
C ALA A 147 0.41 20.16 11.29
N THR A 148 0.33 20.18 9.96
CA THR A 148 0.78 21.33 9.17
C THR A 148 0.00 22.60 9.52
N LYS A 149 0.66 23.75 9.44
CA LYS A 149 0.02 25.07 9.56
C LYS A 149 -0.52 25.60 8.23
N LEU A 150 -0.35 24.85 7.15
CA LEU A 150 -0.86 25.24 5.83
C LEU A 150 -2.40 25.22 5.80
N PRO A 151 -3.04 26.02 4.93
CA PRO A 151 -4.50 26.01 4.76
C PRO A 151 -4.95 24.76 3.99
N VAL A 152 -4.97 23.61 4.66
CA VAL A 152 -5.22 22.27 4.07
C VAL A 152 -6.51 22.23 3.26
N LEU A 153 -7.61 22.75 3.78
CA LEU A 153 -8.91 22.72 3.10
C LEU A 153 -8.87 23.49 1.77
N PHE A 154 -8.17 24.64 1.76
CA PHE A 154 -7.99 25.43 0.55
C PHE A 154 -7.10 24.72 -0.45
N ALA A 155 -5.97 24.13 -0.01
CA ALA A 155 -5.06 23.38 -0.88
C ALA A 155 -5.78 22.20 -1.53
N VAL A 156 -6.55 21.42 -0.75
CA VAL A 156 -7.31 20.29 -1.26
C VAL A 156 -8.42 20.73 -2.22
N ALA A 157 -9.08 21.86 -1.96
CA ALA A 157 -10.08 22.41 -2.88
C ALA A 157 -9.48 22.79 -4.25
N LEU A 158 -8.26 23.28 -4.28
CA LEU A 158 -7.54 23.59 -5.52
C LEU A 158 -7.09 22.35 -6.31
N LEU A 159 -6.85 21.24 -5.62
CA LEU A 159 -6.41 19.99 -6.24
C LEU A 159 -7.58 19.17 -6.82
N LYS A 160 -8.81 19.43 -6.35
CA LYS A 160 -9.99 18.72 -6.86
C LYS A 160 -10.33 19.16 -8.27
N ASP A 161 -10.59 18.20 -9.12
CA ASP A 161 -11.21 18.45 -10.42
C ASP A 161 -12.72 18.75 -10.29
N ARG A 162 -13.40 18.94 -11.43
CA ARG A 162 -14.86 19.23 -11.47
C ARG A 162 -15.73 18.09 -10.92
N ASN A 163 -15.19 16.88 -10.87
CA ASN A 163 -15.85 15.69 -10.35
C ASN A 163 -15.52 15.41 -8.88
N GLY A 164 -14.72 16.27 -8.24
CA GLY A 164 -14.27 16.08 -6.86
C GLY A 164 -13.14 15.07 -6.70
N VAL A 165 -12.42 14.77 -7.78
CA VAL A 165 -11.31 13.82 -7.81
C VAL A 165 -9.97 14.56 -7.70
N ILE A 166 -9.05 14.00 -6.93
CA ILE A 166 -7.65 14.42 -6.84
C ILE A 166 -6.81 13.26 -7.38
N ASP A 167 -6.00 13.54 -8.40
CA ASP A 167 -5.06 12.59 -9.00
C ASP A 167 -3.63 13.07 -8.74
N VAL A 168 -2.83 12.21 -8.11
CA VAL A 168 -1.44 12.48 -7.76
C VAL A 168 -0.57 11.39 -8.37
N ASN A 169 0.31 11.80 -9.28
CA ASN A 169 1.27 10.96 -9.99
C ASN A 169 2.71 11.34 -9.65
#